data_aeca61cd9c3beb6663615399a1b0aab3
#
_entry.id   aeca61cd9c3beb6663615399a1b0aab3
#
_cell.length_a   1.000
_cell.length_b   1.000
_cell.length_c   1.000
_cell.angle_alpha   90.00
_cell.angle_beta   90.00
_cell.angle_gamma   90.00
#
_symmetry.space_group_name_H-M   'P 1'
#
loop_
_entity.id
_entity.type
_entity.pdbx_description
1 polymer ?
#
loop_
_entity_poly.entity_id
_entity_poly.type
_entity_poly.pdbx_seq_one_letter_code
_entity_poly.pdbx_strand_id
1 'polypeptide(L)'
;MTDLDDDLLERILAAVQPGDELLTLSSKRPNVIAAVDREGVWVETLRSQSRGSGPQLVPAWMIIKAWEHLRKTGALTHTELLEDLIVKRSAFVIALLAQFPEVVVKSTEPIAIELIGGAQP
;
A
#
# COMPACT_ATOMS: atom_id res chain seq x y z
N MET A 1 -1.45 -17.31 -10.44
CA MET A 1 -1.46 -16.62 -9.15
C MET A 1 -0.35 -15.58 -9.13
N THR A 2 -0.62 -14.37 -8.70
CA THR A 2 0.36 -13.28 -8.76
C THR A 2 0.97 -13.06 -7.38
N ASP A 3 2.28 -13.28 -7.28
CA ASP A 3 3.03 -13.06 -6.05
C ASP A 3 3.91 -11.82 -6.19
N LEU A 4 4.31 -11.24 -5.06
CA LEU A 4 5.28 -10.16 -5.05
C LEU A 4 6.60 -10.67 -5.61
N ASP A 5 7.22 -9.89 -6.52
CA ASP A 5 8.56 -10.21 -7.00
C ASP A 5 9.60 -9.81 -5.94
N ASP A 6 10.85 -10.21 -6.16
CA ASP A 6 11.92 -9.97 -5.20
C ASP A 6 12.14 -8.49 -4.92
N ASP A 7 12.10 -7.65 -5.95
CA ASP A 7 12.32 -6.22 -5.81
C ASP A 7 11.25 -5.57 -4.93
N LEU A 8 9.97 -5.83 -5.23
CA LEU A 8 8.88 -5.22 -4.49
C LEU A 8 8.80 -5.77 -3.07
N LEU A 9 9.01 -7.07 -2.90
CA LEU A 9 9.04 -7.67 -1.56
C LEU A 9 10.14 -7.04 -0.70
N GLU A 10 11.34 -6.87 -1.25
CA GLU A 10 12.45 -6.24 -0.53
C GLU A 10 12.14 -4.79 -0.17
N ARG A 11 11.49 -4.04 -1.08
CA ARG A 11 11.10 -2.66 -0.81
C ARG A 11 10.11 -2.57 0.36
N ILE A 12 9.15 -3.47 0.39
CA ILE A 12 8.16 -3.52 1.47
C ILE A 12 8.85 -3.87 2.79
N LEU A 13 9.71 -4.89 2.80
CA LEU A 13 10.41 -5.33 4.01
C LEU A 13 11.37 -4.25 4.54
N ALA A 14 11.91 -3.41 3.66
CA ALA A 14 12.75 -2.29 4.07
C ALA A 14 11.94 -1.14 4.65
N ALA A 15 10.68 -1.01 4.25
CA ALA A 15 9.83 0.12 4.64
C ALA A 15 9.00 -0.16 5.89
N VAL A 16 8.53 -1.40 6.07
CA VAL A 16 7.66 -1.78 7.19
C VAL A 16 8.07 -3.12 7.78
N GLN A 17 7.71 -3.35 9.03
CA GLN A 17 7.99 -4.60 9.75
C GLN A 17 6.73 -5.08 10.46
N PRO A 18 6.61 -6.39 10.73
CA PRO A 18 5.52 -6.88 11.58
C PRO A 18 5.50 -6.13 12.90
N GLY A 19 4.31 -5.70 13.30
CA GLY A 19 4.11 -4.90 14.50
C GLY A 19 4.01 -3.40 14.25
N ASP A 20 4.43 -2.94 13.07
CA ASP A 20 4.33 -1.51 12.73
C ASP A 20 2.86 -1.11 12.57
N GLU A 21 2.54 0.09 13.04
CA GLU A 21 1.24 0.69 12.80
C GLU A 21 1.33 1.65 11.64
N LEU A 22 0.51 1.44 10.61
CA LEU A 22 0.47 2.25 9.42
C LEU A 22 -0.85 3.01 9.38
N LEU A 23 -0.80 4.34 9.40
CA LEU A 23 -2.00 5.17 9.33
C LEU A 23 -2.36 5.47 7.89
N THR A 24 -3.65 5.35 7.55
CA THR A 24 -4.12 5.79 6.23
C THR A 24 -3.93 7.30 6.10
N LEU A 25 -3.68 7.77 4.87
CA LEU A 25 -3.21 9.16 4.66
C LEU A 25 -4.26 10.23 4.95
N SER A 26 -5.52 9.96 4.65
CA SER A 26 -6.59 10.94 4.86
C SER A 26 -7.27 10.76 6.21
N SER A 27 -7.86 9.58 6.45
CA SER A 27 -8.66 9.33 7.66
C SER A 27 -7.83 8.96 8.88
N LYS A 28 -6.51 8.72 8.71
CA LYS A 28 -5.60 8.34 9.80
C LYS A 28 -6.04 7.10 10.56
N ARG A 29 -6.66 6.14 9.87
CA ARG A 29 -7.06 4.87 10.47
C ARG A 29 -5.87 3.96 10.64
N PRO A 30 -5.67 3.37 11.83
CA PRO A 30 -4.53 2.50 12.05
C PRO A 30 -4.71 1.12 11.44
N ASN A 31 -3.63 0.62 10.84
CA ASN A 31 -3.53 -0.74 10.33
C ASN A 31 -2.23 -1.30 10.87
N VAL A 32 -2.31 -2.40 11.62
CA VAL A 32 -1.11 -3.03 12.18
C VAL A 32 -0.61 -4.11 11.23
N ILE A 33 0.65 -4.02 10.84
CA ILE A 33 1.27 -5.02 9.97
C ILE A 33 1.46 -6.30 10.78
N ALA A 34 0.79 -7.37 10.38
CA ALA A 34 0.92 -8.67 11.06
C ALA A 34 2.02 -9.52 10.42
N ALA A 35 2.11 -9.51 9.10
CA ALA A 35 3.13 -10.28 8.36
C ALA A 35 3.29 -9.74 6.95
N VAL A 36 4.45 -9.98 6.36
CA VAL A 36 4.74 -9.66 4.97
C VAL A 36 5.35 -10.90 4.32
N ASP A 37 4.77 -11.35 3.23
CA ASP A 37 5.31 -12.46 2.45
C ASP A 37 4.97 -12.27 0.97
N ARG A 38 5.25 -13.26 0.13
CA ARG A 38 5.03 -13.14 -1.31
C ARG A 38 3.55 -13.06 -1.69
N GLU A 39 2.67 -13.53 -0.83
CA GLU A 39 1.22 -13.44 -1.07
C GLU A 39 0.71 -12.01 -0.90
N GLY A 40 1.42 -11.19 -0.14
CA GLY A 40 1.08 -9.79 0.11
C GLY A 40 1.38 -9.38 1.53
N VAL A 41 0.57 -8.48 2.07
CA VAL A 41 0.73 -7.95 3.43
C VAL A 41 -0.50 -8.30 4.25
N TRP A 42 -0.26 -8.92 5.40
CA TRP A 42 -1.31 -9.27 6.35
C TRP A 42 -1.46 -8.14 7.35
N VAL A 43 -2.68 -7.62 7.52
CA VAL A 43 -2.93 -6.47 8.39
C VAL A 43 -4.07 -6.72 9.36
N GLU A 44 -3.98 -6.10 10.53
CA GLU A 44 -5.08 -6.05 11.49
C GLU A 44 -5.56 -4.61 11.61
N THR A 45 -6.87 -4.43 11.64
CA THR A 45 -7.51 -3.14 11.89
C THR A 45 -8.22 -3.21 13.23
N LEU A 46 -8.62 -2.05 13.76
CA LEU A 46 -9.43 -2.03 14.99
C LEU A 46 -10.70 -2.87 14.83
N ARG A 47 -11.29 -2.83 13.64
CA ARG A 47 -12.49 -3.60 13.34
C ARG A 47 -12.23 -5.11 13.36
N SER A 48 -11.13 -5.56 12.74
CA SER A 48 -10.78 -6.98 12.73
C SER A 48 -10.43 -7.48 14.13
N GLN A 49 -9.75 -6.67 14.93
CA GLN A 49 -9.41 -7.00 16.31
C GLN A 49 -10.67 -7.14 17.17
N SER A 50 -11.61 -6.20 17.06
CA SER A 50 -12.84 -6.24 17.86
C SER A 50 -13.75 -7.40 17.48
N ARG A 51 -13.69 -7.86 16.22
CA ARG A 51 -14.45 -9.01 15.74
C ARG A 51 -13.77 -10.35 16.01
N GLY A 52 -12.50 -10.33 16.39
CA GLY A 52 -11.71 -11.55 16.57
C GLY A 52 -11.46 -12.29 15.26
N SER A 53 -11.56 -11.62 14.12
CA SER A 53 -11.39 -12.25 12.80
C SER A 53 -9.93 -12.46 12.39
N GLY A 54 -8.98 -11.89 13.15
CA GLY A 54 -7.56 -12.03 12.86
C GLY A 54 -7.09 -11.17 11.69
N PRO A 55 -5.81 -11.31 11.32
CA PRO A 55 -5.25 -10.53 10.20
C PRO A 55 -5.91 -10.85 8.88
N GLN A 56 -6.05 -9.82 8.04
CA GLN A 56 -6.59 -9.95 6.69
C GLN A 56 -5.48 -9.71 5.67
N LEU A 57 -5.51 -10.48 4.60
CA LEU A 57 -4.52 -10.34 3.53
C LEU A 57 -4.88 -9.19 2.60
N VAL A 58 -3.91 -8.29 2.38
CA VAL A 58 -3.93 -7.36 1.25
C VAL A 58 -3.13 -8.07 0.16
N PRO A 59 -3.79 -8.61 -0.87
CA PRO A 59 -3.11 -9.50 -1.80
C PRO A 59 -2.09 -8.79 -2.67
N ALA A 60 -1.06 -9.54 -3.08
CA ALA A 60 0.05 -9.02 -3.87
C ALA A 60 -0.40 -8.26 -5.12
N TRP A 61 -1.43 -8.75 -5.83
CA TRP A 61 -1.85 -8.13 -7.08
C TRP A 61 -2.29 -6.68 -6.90
N MET A 62 -2.89 -6.35 -5.75
CA MET A 62 -3.31 -4.98 -5.46
C MET A 62 -2.10 -4.06 -5.30
N ILE A 63 -1.09 -4.54 -4.61
CA ILE A 63 0.14 -3.78 -4.38
C ILE A 63 0.92 -3.63 -5.68
N ILE A 64 1.05 -4.71 -6.44
CA ILE A 64 1.74 -4.72 -7.73
C ILE A 64 1.09 -3.73 -8.70
N LYS A 65 -0.23 -3.79 -8.81
CA LYS A 65 -0.97 -2.93 -9.72
C LYS A 65 -0.74 -1.44 -9.42
N ALA A 66 -0.80 -1.10 -8.14
CA ALA A 66 -0.57 0.27 -7.69
C ALA A 66 0.88 0.71 -7.94
N TRP A 67 1.85 -0.15 -7.61
CA TRP A 67 3.26 0.15 -7.80
C TRP A 67 3.62 0.32 -9.28
N GLU A 68 3.12 -0.56 -10.14
CA GLU A 68 3.35 -0.46 -11.58
C GLU A 68 2.78 0.82 -12.16
N HIS A 69 1.56 1.20 -11.74
CA HIS A 69 0.95 2.44 -12.20
C HIS A 69 1.79 3.65 -11.77
N LEU A 70 2.22 3.66 -10.51
CA LEU A 70 3.05 4.75 -9.97
C LEU A 70 4.38 4.87 -10.73
N ARG A 71 5.03 3.73 -11.00
CA ARG A 71 6.28 3.72 -11.75
C ARG A 71 6.11 4.18 -13.19
N LYS A 72 5.01 3.78 -13.81
CA LYS A 72 4.74 4.08 -15.22
C LYS A 72 4.39 5.54 -15.43
N THR A 73 3.57 6.11 -14.54
CA THR A 73 3.05 7.48 -14.72
C THR A 73 3.75 8.50 -13.84
N GLY A 74 4.44 8.07 -12.81
CA GLY A 74 5.11 8.96 -11.86
C GLY A 74 4.21 9.47 -10.74
N ALA A 75 2.91 9.21 -10.81
CA ALA A 75 1.94 9.68 -9.82
C ALA A 75 0.80 8.69 -9.67
N LEU A 76 0.16 8.69 -8.50
CA LEU A 76 -0.99 7.84 -8.21
C LEU A 76 -1.92 8.58 -7.26
N THR A 77 -3.20 8.62 -7.60
CA THR A 77 -4.23 9.16 -6.70
C THR A 77 -5.08 8.03 -6.14
N HIS A 78 -5.71 8.28 -4.99
CA HIS A 78 -6.63 7.32 -4.38
C HIS A 78 -7.80 6.99 -5.32
N THR A 79 -8.30 8.00 -6.01
CA THR A 79 -9.40 7.83 -6.97
C THR A 79 -9.01 6.90 -8.13
N GLU A 80 -7.81 7.09 -8.71
CA GLU A 80 -7.32 6.20 -9.76
C GLU A 80 -7.20 4.76 -9.27
N LEU A 81 -6.66 4.59 -8.07
CA LEU A 81 -6.45 3.27 -7.50
C LEU A 81 -7.79 2.55 -7.25
N LEU A 82 -8.77 3.28 -6.70
CA LEU A 82 -10.07 2.71 -6.39
C LEU A 82 -10.94 2.47 -7.62
N GLU A 83 -11.02 3.46 -8.53
CA GLU A 83 -11.96 3.42 -9.64
C GLU A 83 -11.37 2.86 -10.93
N ASP A 84 -10.14 3.21 -11.27
CA ASP A 84 -9.51 2.77 -12.52
C ASP A 84 -8.82 1.42 -12.37
N LEU A 85 -8.14 1.20 -11.25
CA LEU A 85 -7.40 -0.03 -11.00
C LEU A 85 -8.19 -1.05 -10.18
N ILE A 86 -9.34 -0.65 -9.67
CA ILE A 86 -10.30 -1.49 -8.92
C ILE A 86 -9.63 -2.19 -7.73
N VAL A 87 -8.85 -1.44 -6.96
CA VAL A 87 -8.18 -1.93 -5.76
C VAL A 87 -9.02 -1.59 -4.54
N LYS A 88 -9.66 -2.59 -3.95
CA LYS A 88 -10.59 -2.38 -2.82
C LYS A 88 -9.90 -1.93 -1.53
N ARG A 89 -8.66 -2.35 -1.31
CA ARG A 89 -7.88 -1.94 -0.13
C ARG A 89 -7.01 -0.72 -0.45
N SER A 90 -7.55 0.17 -1.27
CA SER A 90 -6.83 1.33 -1.81
C SER A 90 -6.22 2.24 -0.75
N ALA A 91 -6.94 2.50 0.32
CA ALA A 91 -6.43 3.39 1.38
C ALA A 91 -5.16 2.82 2.05
N PHE A 92 -5.14 1.52 2.31
CA PHE A 92 -3.97 0.86 2.87
C PHE A 92 -2.83 0.80 1.84
N VAL A 93 -3.14 0.38 0.62
CA VAL A 93 -2.12 0.20 -0.43
C VAL A 93 -1.39 1.51 -0.71
N ILE A 94 -2.11 2.62 -0.84
CA ILE A 94 -1.47 3.91 -1.11
C ILE A 94 -0.64 4.37 0.10
N ALA A 95 -1.10 4.10 1.32
CA ALA A 95 -0.34 4.42 2.53
C ALA A 95 0.93 3.58 2.63
N LEU A 96 0.87 2.32 2.20
CA LEU A 96 2.04 1.44 2.15
C LEU A 96 3.10 1.96 1.17
N LEU A 97 2.69 2.32 -0.04
CA LEU A 97 3.61 2.87 -1.05
C LEU A 97 4.24 4.18 -0.57
N ALA A 98 3.50 4.98 0.20
CA ALA A 98 4.00 6.24 0.74
C ALA A 98 5.14 6.03 1.74
N GLN A 99 5.36 4.81 2.24
CA GLN A 99 6.48 4.50 3.13
C GLN A 99 7.80 4.29 2.38
N PHE A 100 7.74 4.12 1.07
CA PHE A 100 8.96 3.91 0.28
C PHE A 100 9.75 5.22 0.19
N PRO A 101 11.10 5.16 0.29
CA PRO A 101 11.92 6.40 0.29
C PRO A 101 11.83 7.21 -1.00
N GLU A 102 11.51 6.56 -2.14
CA GLU A 102 11.36 7.26 -3.42
C GLU A 102 9.96 7.82 -3.66
N VAL A 103 9.04 7.66 -2.70
CA VAL A 103 7.65 8.13 -2.83
C VAL A 103 7.40 9.32 -1.91
N VAL A 104 6.75 10.36 -2.43
CA VAL A 104 6.37 11.53 -1.63
C VAL A 104 4.85 11.69 -1.66
N VAL A 105 4.29 12.14 -0.53
CA VAL A 105 2.86 12.45 -0.43
C VAL A 105 2.67 13.89 -0.87
N LYS A 106 1.93 14.10 -1.96
CA LYS A 106 1.67 15.43 -2.51
C LYS A 106 0.42 16.07 -1.90
N SER A 107 -0.57 15.24 -1.54
CA SER A 107 -1.83 15.70 -0.99
C SER A 107 -2.48 14.58 -0.20
N THR A 108 -3.28 14.92 0.80
CA THR A 108 -4.09 13.95 1.56
C THR A 108 -5.59 14.10 1.34
N GLU A 109 -6.03 15.18 0.69
CA GLU A 109 -7.44 15.41 0.36
C GLU A 109 -7.57 16.19 -0.96
N PRO A 110 -7.70 15.49 -2.11
CA PRO A 110 -7.65 14.04 -2.31
C PRO A 110 -6.24 13.47 -2.12
N ILE A 111 -6.17 12.20 -1.79
CA ILE A 111 -4.87 11.55 -1.58
C ILE A 111 -4.13 11.42 -2.92
N ALA A 112 -2.90 11.90 -2.96
CA ALA A 112 -2.03 11.79 -4.13
C ALA A 112 -0.59 11.57 -3.69
N ILE A 113 0.10 10.63 -4.36
CA ILE A 113 1.52 10.36 -4.13
C ILE A 113 2.26 10.42 -5.46
N GLU A 114 3.56 10.69 -5.40
CA GLU A 114 4.41 10.79 -6.59
C GLU A 114 5.76 10.13 -6.33
N LEU A 115 6.38 9.64 -7.41
CA LEU A 115 7.77 9.20 -7.35
C LEU A 115 8.70 10.41 -7.45
N ILE A 116 9.76 10.39 -6.64
CA ILE A 116 10.84 11.36 -6.75
C ILE A 116 11.52 11.15 -8.12
N GLY A 117 11.63 12.22 -8.90
CA GLY A 117 12.19 12.14 -10.25
C GLY A 117 11.19 11.77 -11.34
N GLY A 118 9.92 11.54 -10.96
CA GLY A 118 8.86 11.26 -11.91
C GLY A 118 8.83 9.81 -12.38
N ALA A 119 8.16 9.59 -13.52
CA ALA A 119 7.97 8.25 -14.07
C ALA A 119 9.28 7.59 -14.46
N GLN A 120 9.37 6.28 -14.22
CA GLN A 120 10.52 5.48 -14.66
C GLN A 120 10.35 5.07 -16.12
N PRO A 121 11.42 5.11 -16.91
CA PRO A 121 11.35 4.65 -18.30
C PRO A 121 11.13 3.13 -18.41
#